data_7f8e135e172ecb7cc408e7a435ec90bc
#
_entry.id   7f8e135e172ecb7cc408e7a435ec90bc
#
_cell.length_a   1.000
_cell.length_b   1.000
_cell.length_c   1.000
_cell.angle_alpha   90.00
_cell.angle_beta   90.00
_cell.angle_gamma   90.00
#
_symmetry.space_group_name_H-M   'P 1'
#
loop_
_entity.id
_entity.type
_entity.pdbx_description
1 polymer ?
#
loop_
_entity_poly.entity_id
_entity_poly.type
_entity_poly.pdbx_seq_one_letter_code
_entity_poly.pdbx_strand_id
1 'polypeptide(L)'
;MKKNVTAVMIPVAVVFCIVWILSACSAEKGGIKQPADYKKSLTAIHPDFLVTPGEAYDWHLRKDKGGPTYSGNASWRSYMSFIEEKLQAYGVVDITKNKWTYKRWHTSDWPDDSNWTLVSDGQPVKAAHYAAYSGSTGPEGLTAEMVLYTPKTPLASLKGKIVVFRTMPHPKPPLDEKYKKWFTLNDYEYRNEADSFPELFTQVPPSQSVSYDVWWQLRQTVMVYKVLRKSQAAGGIVVFNMGYDRLSGLYSFPVLPQYNAPNLYVDRVSGAKVLKDAKAGKKATIKLVAKVEPTETYQLIGYLPGRDYGTPQDEKVILTSHTDGPAVLQDNGAFGLLGIVGYFSHIPQPERPRTLMLYMDNRHYMPGMERAFAKQDYFTKNPEAKKSIVALVATEHLGQIEFREVGNTYEPTGELEPSFLWTRNDQMLIDKAIKAVQDNNWRRVMVQCVERPGKHGGPQGIWYGLGKIALEWDLPAYGTMGTQGAYWASTARIDTFNKEHFVSEVAAMSQLTGELMLADFK
;
A
#
# COMPACT_ATOMS: atom_id res chain seq x y z
N MET A 1 -9.00 11.43 -85.93
CA MET A 1 -8.60 10.24 -86.74
C MET A 1 -8.31 9.08 -85.79
N LYS A 2 -8.98 7.99 -86.04
CA LYS A 2 -8.97 6.73 -85.30
C LYS A 2 -7.64 6.04 -85.37
N LYS A 3 -7.22 5.32 -84.31
CA LYS A 3 -6.71 3.97 -84.47
C LYS A 3 -6.82 3.20 -83.13
N ASN A 4 -7.61 2.15 -83.19
CA ASN A 4 -7.69 1.07 -82.22
C ASN A 4 -6.41 0.27 -82.23
N VAL A 5 -5.94 -0.19 -81.04
CA VAL A 5 -5.07 -1.35 -80.91
C VAL A 5 -5.58 -2.21 -79.76
N THR A 6 -5.95 -3.41 -80.13
CA THR A 6 -6.45 -4.52 -79.34
C THR A 6 -5.38 -5.06 -78.45
N ALA A 7 -5.65 -5.21 -77.13
CA ALA A 7 -4.75 -5.85 -76.20
C ALA A 7 -5.12 -7.35 -76.07
N VAL A 8 -4.13 -8.20 -76.33
CA VAL A 8 -4.17 -9.63 -76.13
C VAL A 8 -3.81 -9.95 -74.67
N MET A 9 -4.72 -10.57 -73.93
CA MET A 9 -4.46 -11.12 -72.61
C MET A 9 -3.68 -12.47 -72.72
N ILE A 10 -2.53 -12.55 -72.04
CA ILE A 10 -1.84 -13.82 -71.77
C ILE A 10 -1.90 -14.04 -70.26
N PRO A 11 -2.36 -15.17 -69.73
CA PRO A 11 -2.36 -15.46 -68.31
C PRO A 11 -0.95 -15.96 -67.91
N VAL A 12 -0.30 -15.22 -67.00
CA VAL A 12 0.93 -15.66 -66.35
C VAL A 12 0.57 -16.44 -65.10
N ALA A 13 0.79 -17.74 -65.13
CA ALA A 13 0.75 -18.61 -63.96
C ALA A 13 1.93 -18.26 -63.03
N VAL A 14 1.66 -17.74 -61.87
CA VAL A 14 2.69 -17.51 -60.83
C VAL A 14 2.89 -18.80 -60.07
N VAL A 15 4.00 -19.48 -60.30
CA VAL A 15 4.48 -20.61 -59.52
C VAL A 15 5.12 -20.05 -58.24
N PHE A 16 4.51 -20.27 -57.08
CA PHE A 16 5.11 -19.99 -55.78
C PHE A 16 6.15 -21.07 -55.46
N CYS A 17 7.44 -20.78 -55.66
CA CYS A 17 8.53 -21.56 -55.09
C CYS A 17 8.72 -21.11 -53.63
N ILE A 18 8.30 -21.95 -52.69
CA ILE A 18 8.65 -21.77 -51.26
C ILE A 18 10.07 -22.29 -51.11
N VAL A 19 11.02 -21.35 -51.03
CA VAL A 19 12.43 -21.65 -50.65
C VAL A 19 12.50 -21.68 -49.13
N TRP A 20 12.56 -22.88 -48.55
CA TRP A 20 12.96 -23.06 -47.17
C TRP A 20 14.41 -22.74 -47.00
N ILE A 21 14.73 -21.55 -46.48
CA ILE A 21 16.06 -21.22 -45.99
C ILE A 21 16.18 -21.86 -44.60
N LEU A 22 16.83 -23.01 -44.55
CA LEU A 22 17.34 -23.59 -43.31
C LEU A 22 18.48 -22.68 -42.81
N SER A 23 18.16 -21.69 -41.99
CA SER A 23 19.12 -20.97 -41.17
C SER A 23 19.56 -21.91 -40.07
N ALA A 24 20.72 -22.56 -40.25
CA ALA A 24 21.35 -23.28 -39.15
C ALA A 24 21.86 -22.26 -38.12
N CYS A 25 21.01 -21.90 -37.16
CA CYS A 25 21.48 -21.33 -35.91
C CYS A 25 22.26 -22.44 -35.20
N SER A 26 23.54 -22.23 -35.01
CA SER A 26 24.36 -23.00 -34.08
C SER A 26 23.71 -22.95 -32.71
N ALA A 27 22.99 -24.00 -32.35
CA ALA A 27 22.53 -24.19 -30.97
C ALA A 27 23.78 -24.35 -30.10
N GLU A 28 24.06 -23.35 -29.29
CA GLU A 28 24.83 -23.56 -28.07
C GLU A 28 24.26 -24.79 -27.39
N LYS A 29 25.12 -25.73 -27.04
CA LYS A 29 24.74 -26.90 -26.24
C LYS A 29 24.29 -26.42 -24.87
N GLY A 30 23.04 -25.95 -24.78
CA GLY A 30 22.34 -25.77 -23.54
C GLY A 30 22.28 -27.13 -22.87
N GLY A 31 22.94 -27.28 -21.73
CA GLY A 31 22.84 -28.47 -20.91
C GLY A 31 21.35 -28.81 -20.74
N ILE A 32 21.01 -30.10 -20.81
CA ILE A 32 19.66 -30.59 -20.54
C ILE A 32 19.30 -30.09 -19.13
N LYS A 33 18.49 -29.03 -19.04
CA LYS A 33 17.93 -28.59 -17.75
C LYS A 33 17.15 -29.79 -17.22
N GLN A 34 17.54 -30.30 -16.07
CA GLN A 34 16.73 -31.32 -15.39
C GLN A 34 15.32 -30.77 -15.22
N PRO A 35 14.28 -31.60 -15.41
CA PRO A 35 12.91 -31.17 -15.15
C PRO A 35 12.83 -30.56 -13.73
N ALA A 36 12.25 -29.38 -13.63
CA ALA A 36 12.08 -28.74 -12.34
C ALA A 36 11.24 -29.65 -11.43
N ASP A 37 11.72 -29.91 -10.22
CA ASP A 37 10.94 -30.59 -9.19
C ASP A 37 9.89 -29.59 -8.69
N TYR A 38 8.77 -29.51 -9.36
CA TYR A 38 7.70 -28.57 -9.06
C TYR A 38 7.15 -28.74 -7.63
N LYS A 39 7.13 -29.95 -7.12
CA LYS A 39 6.70 -30.21 -5.74
C LYS A 39 7.67 -29.59 -4.75
N LYS A 40 8.97 -29.68 -4.99
CA LYS A 40 9.98 -29.02 -4.19
C LYS A 40 9.87 -27.50 -4.31
N SER A 41 9.55 -26.97 -5.50
CA SER A 41 9.41 -25.52 -5.74
C SER A 41 8.21 -24.89 -5.00
N LEU A 42 7.32 -25.67 -4.40
CA LEU A 42 6.27 -25.14 -3.52
C LEU A 42 6.84 -24.65 -2.16
N THR A 43 7.90 -25.25 -1.65
CA THR A 43 8.44 -24.96 -0.30
C THR A 43 9.91 -24.54 -0.29
N ALA A 44 10.60 -24.66 -1.43
CA ALA A 44 11.96 -24.18 -1.63
C ALA A 44 12.00 -23.39 -2.95
N ILE A 45 12.36 -22.12 -2.86
CA ILE A 45 12.27 -21.18 -3.99
C ILE A 45 13.19 -21.62 -5.13
N HIS A 46 12.62 -21.68 -6.35
CA HIS A 46 13.36 -21.83 -7.59
C HIS A 46 13.71 -20.43 -8.13
N PRO A 47 14.99 -20.04 -8.16
CA PRO A 47 15.38 -18.66 -8.50
C PRO A 47 14.90 -18.20 -9.88
N ASP A 48 14.89 -19.10 -10.88
CA ASP A 48 14.47 -18.77 -12.26
C ASP A 48 12.96 -18.47 -12.39
N PHE A 49 12.15 -18.75 -11.35
CA PHE A 49 10.72 -18.47 -11.35
C PHE A 49 10.38 -17.12 -10.72
N LEU A 50 11.37 -16.51 -10.03
CA LEU A 50 11.18 -15.21 -9.40
C LEU A 50 11.23 -14.07 -10.42
N VAL A 51 10.48 -13.03 -10.13
CA VAL A 51 10.66 -11.73 -10.79
C VAL A 51 12.10 -11.26 -10.59
N THR A 52 12.73 -10.76 -11.65
CA THR A 52 14.07 -10.22 -11.54
C THR A 52 14.08 -8.84 -10.88
N PRO A 53 15.18 -8.43 -10.20
CA PRO A 53 15.29 -7.08 -9.64
C PRO A 53 15.09 -5.97 -10.68
N GLY A 54 15.55 -6.20 -11.92
CA GLY A 54 15.36 -5.25 -13.03
C GLY A 54 13.89 -5.09 -13.40
N GLU A 55 13.18 -6.21 -13.56
CA GLU A 55 11.72 -6.18 -13.87
C GLU A 55 10.92 -5.56 -12.72
N ALA A 56 11.23 -5.89 -11.47
CA ALA A 56 10.61 -5.29 -10.30
C ALA A 56 10.83 -3.77 -10.28
N TYR A 57 12.03 -3.30 -10.59
CA TYR A 57 12.33 -1.88 -10.68
C TYR A 57 11.52 -1.18 -11.78
N ASP A 58 11.40 -1.80 -12.96
CA ASP A 58 10.64 -1.24 -14.08
C ASP A 58 9.14 -1.11 -13.75
N TRP A 59 8.56 -2.06 -13.02
CA TRP A 59 7.16 -1.97 -12.54
C TRP A 59 6.97 -0.75 -11.61
N HIS A 60 7.86 -0.59 -10.65
CA HIS A 60 7.82 0.52 -9.70
C HIS A 60 8.10 1.86 -10.38
N LEU A 61 9.05 1.92 -11.31
CA LEU A 61 9.35 3.13 -12.08
C LEU A 61 8.15 3.55 -12.95
N ARG A 62 7.43 2.59 -13.53
CA ARG A 62 6.19 2.87 -14.28
C ARG A 62 5.14 3.50 -13.38
N LYS A 63 4.92 2.93 -12.19
CA LYS A 63 3.97 3.47 -11.20
C LYS A 63 4.39 4.85 -10.72
N ASP A 64 5.67 5.03 -10.40
CA ASP A 64 6.23 6.30 -9.94
C ASP A 64 6.00 7.44 -10.95
N LYS A 65 6.22 7.17 -12.24
CA LYS A 65 5.96 8.13 -13.31
C LYS A 65 4.47 8.48 -13.45
N GLY A 66 3.59 7.58 -13.08
CA GLY A 66 2.14 7.80 -13.08
C GLY A 66 1.65 8.71 -11.94
N GLY A 67 2.42 8.83 -10.87
CA GLY A 67 2.03 9.57 -9.65
C GLY A 67 1.06 8.80 -8.75
N PRO A 68 0.45 9.48 -7.76
CA PRO A 68 -0.45 8.87 -6.79
C PRO A 68 -1.61 8.09 -7.42
N THR A 69 -1.88 6.91 -6.88
CA THR A 69 -2.88 5.97 -7.39
C THR A 69 -4.16 6.02 -6.55
N TYR A 70 -4.82 7.17 -6.46
CA TYR A 70 -6.09 7.26 -5.75
C TYR A 70 -7.22 6.63 -6.58
N SER A 71 -8.05 5.83 -5.91
CA SER A 71 -9.11 5.03 -6.54
C SER A 71 -9.86 5.77 -7.63
N GLY A 72 -9.83 5.23 -8.84
CA GLY A 72 -10.52 5.76 -10.01
C GLY A 72 -9.88 6.99 -10.66
N ASN A 73 -8.71 7.49 -10.25
CA ASN A 73 -7.97 8.50 -11.00
C ASN A 73 -7.26 7.89 -12.23
N ALA A 74 -6.69 8.73 -13.08
CA ALA A 74 -6.02 8.26 -14.30
C ALA A 74 -4.81 7.36 -13.99
N SER A 75 -4.00 7.73 -12.98
CA SER A 75 -2.83 6.95 -12.55
C SER A 75 -3.22 5.57 -12.03
N TRP A 76 -4.28 5.50 -11.21
CA TRP A 76 -4.81 4.24 -10.72
C TRP A 76 -5.34 3.36 -11.86
N ARG A 77 -6.07 3.92 -12.83
CA ARG A 77 -6.54 3.15 -14.00
C ARG A 77 -5.39 2.57 -14.81
N SER A 78 -4.33 3.36 -15.03
CA SER A 78 -3.12 2.89 -15.73
C SER A 78 -2.40 1.79 -14.95
N TYR A 79 -2.32 1.93 -13.62
CA TYR A 79 -1.75 0.94 -12.72
C TYR A 79 -2.54 -0.37 -12.76
N MET A 80 -3.86 -0.30 -12.62
CA MET A 80 -4.74 -1.48 -12.68
C MET A 80 -4.73 -2.17 -14.03
N SER A 81 -4.65 -1.41 -15.13
CA SER A 81 -4.52 -1.99 -16.47
C SER A 81 -3.22 -2.77 -16.64
N PHE A 82 -2.11 -2.25 -16.10
CA PHE A 82 -0.84 -2.96 -16.11
C PHE A 82 -0.88 -4.25 -15.27
N ILE A 83 -1.47 -4.19 -14.07
CA ILE A 83 -1.67 -5.37 -13.22
C ILE A 83 -2.49 -6.43 -13.95
N GLU A 84 -3.61 -6.04 -14.54
CA GLU A 84 -4.50 -6.95 -15.29
C GLU A 84 -3.78 -7.60 -16.47
N GLU A 85 -3.02 -6.84 -17.25
CA GLU A 85 -2.20 -7.35 -18.37
C GLU A 85 -1.20 -8.42 -17.89
N LYS A 86 -0.48 -8.14 -16.79
CA LYS A 86 0.47 -9.10 -16.21
C LYS A 86 -0.23 -10.36 -15.68
N LEU A 87 -1.35 -10.22 -15.00
CA LEU A 87 -2.11 -11.36 -14.49
C LEU A 87 -2.59 -12.26 -15.64
N GLN A 88 -3.07 -11.69 -16.74
CA GLN A 88 -3.46 -12.45 -17.93
C GLN A 88 -2.25 -13.19 -18.52
N ALA A 89 -1.10 -12.53 -18.62
CA ALA A 89 0.13 -13.14 -19.12
C ALA A 89 0.62 -14.31 -18.23
N TYR A 90 0.34 -14.28 -16.94
CA TYR A 90 0.63 -15.37 -15.99
C TYR A 90 -0.42 -16.48 -15.96
N GLY A 91 -1.45 -16.41 -16.79
CA GLY A 91 -2.50 -17.42 -16.86
C GLY A 91 -3.56 -17.33 -15.78
N VAL A 92 -3.75 -16.15 -15.20
CA VAL A 92 -4.89 -15.87 -14.32
C VAL A 92 -6.16 -15.82 -15.16
N VAL A 93 -7.18 -16.55 -14.72
CA VAL A 93 -8.48 -16.68 -15.40
C VAL A 93 -9.60 -16.03 -14.58
N ASP A 94 -10.79 -15.93 -15.18
CA ASP A 94 -12.02 -15.40 -14.57
C ASP A 94 -11.82 -14.05 -13.88
N ILE A 95 -11.01 -13.18 -14.52
CA ILE A 95 -10.74 -11.83 -14.02
C ILE A 95 -12.04 -11.03 -14.05
N THR A 96 -12.49 -10.63 -12.86
CA THR A 96 -13.74 -9.91 -12.65
C THR A 96 -13.49 -8.57 -11.98
N LYS A 97 -14.18 -7.53 -12.45
CA LYS A 97 -14.19 -6.19 -11.85
C LYS A 97 -15.48 -5.98 -11.08
N ASN A 98 -15.41 -6.04 -9.75
CA ASN A 98 -16.54 -5.67 -8.89
C ASN A 98 -16.63 -4.14 -8.82
N LYS A 99 -17.41 -3.55 -9.72
CA LYS A 99 -17.47 -2.10 -9.96
C LYS A 99 -18.48 -1.39 -9.08
N TRP A 100 -18.20 -0.12 -8.76
CA TRP A 100 -19.14 0.85 -8.21
C TRP A 100 -18.71 2.28 -8.48
N THR A 101 -19.60 3.24 -8.20
CA THR A 101 -19.33 4.69 -8.31
C THR A 101 -19.32 5.31 -6.92
N TYR A 102 -18.38 6.22 -6.67
CA TYR A 102 -18.34 7.02 -5.45
C TYR A 102 -18.06 8.49 -5.77
N LYS A 103 -18.24 9.38 -4.81
CA LYS A 103 -17.88 10.79 -4.92
C LYS A 103 -16.41 10.97 -4.58
N ARG A 104 -15.56 11.07 -5.60
CA ARG A 104 -14.14 11.35 -5.44
C ARG A 104 -13.93 12.83 -5.20
N TRP A 105 -13.28 13.16 -4.11
CA TRP A 105 -12.75 14.48 -3.83
C TRP A 105 -11.31 14.55 -4.32
N HIS A 106 -10.91 15.64 -4.96
CA HIS A 106 -9.53 15.85 -5.40
C HIS A 106 -9.18 17.33 -5.53
N THR A 107 -7.91 17.65 -5.43
CA THR A 107 -7.30 18.95 -5.69
C THR A 107 -5.99 18.73 -6.43
N SER A 108 -5.14 19.76 -6.61
CA SER A 108 -3.78 19.55 -7.12
C SER A 108 -2.96 18.70 -6.14
N ASP A 109 -2.19 17.75 -6.68
CA ASP A 109 -1.31 16.88 -5.88
C ASP A 109 0.05 17.54 -5.68
N TRP A 110 0.64 17.34 -4.51
CA TRP A 110 2.01 17.79 -4.24
C TRP A 110 2.97 17.27 -5.35
N PRO A 111 3.92 18.08 -5.88
CA PRO A 111 4.35 19.42 -5.40
C PRO A 111 3.54 20.62 -5.93
N ASP A 112 2.50 20.41 -6.75
CA ASP A 112 1.65 21.48 -7.21
C ASP A 112 0.70 21.95 -6.09
N ASP A 113 1.05 23.06 -5.44
CA ASP A 113 0.27 23.69 -4.38
C ASP A 113 -0.62 24.85 -4.87
N SER A 114 -0.80 24.99 -6.18
CA SER A 114 -1.55 26.10 -6.78
C SER A 114 -2.99 26.24 -6.27
N ASN A 115 -3.60 25.11 -5.86
CA ASN A 115 -4.96 25.05 -5.34
C ASN A 115 -5.06 25.08 -3.81
N TRP A 116 -3.94 25.11 -3.09
CA TRP A 116 -3.95 25.13 -1.62
C TRP A 116 -2.79 25.96 -1.05
N THR A 117 -3.14 27.07 -0.38
CA THR A 117 -2.17 28.01 0.19
C THR A 117 -2.65 28.51 1.55
N LEU A 118 -1.72 29.03 2.33
CA LEU A 118 -1.97 29.59 3.65
C LEU A 118 -1.33 30.96 3.78
N VAL A 119 -2.08 31.92 4.31
CA VAL A 119 -1.58 33.23 4.73
C VAL A 119 -1.94 33.40 6.22
N SER A 120 -1.00 33.79 7.07
CA SER A 120 -1.21 34.06 8.49
C SER A 120 -0.80 35.48 8.82
N ASP A 121 -1.72 36.29 9.36
CA ASP A 121 -1.52 37.71 9.65
C ASP A 121 -0.87 38.49 8.48
N GLY A 122 -1.41 38.29 7.25
CA GLY A 122 -0.93 38.94 6.04
C GLY A 122 0.39 38.38 5.46
N GLN A 123 1.00 37.39 6.08
CA GLN A 123 2.26 36.77 5.61
C GLN A 123 2.04 35.37 5.07
N PRO A 124 2.60 35.02 3.91
CA PRO A 124 2.56 33.66 3.39
C PRO A 124 3.18 32.67 4.36
N VAL A 125 2.55 31.50 4.52
CA VAL A 125 3.05 30.37 5.30
C VAL A 125 3.11 29.16 4.37
N LYS A 126 4.24 28.47 4.34
CA LYS A 126 4.42 27.29 3.53
C LYS A 126 3.58 26.15 4.14
N ALA A 127 2.47 25.79 3.48
CA ALA A 127 1.73 24.60 3.80
C ALA A 127 2.48 23.36 3.26
N ALA A 128 2.49 22.29 4.01
CA ALA A 128 3.16 21.05 3.59
C ALA A 128 2.22 20.12 2.82
N HIS A 129 0.94 20.16 3.18
CA HIS A 129 -0.12 19.38 2.51
C HIS A 129 -1.51 19.83 2.97
N TYR A 130 -2.53 19.17 2.48
CA TYR A 130 -3.93 19.34 2.84
C TYR A 130 -4.53 18.08 3.48
N ALA A 131 -5.60 18.24 4.23
CA ALA A 131 -6.40 17.10 4.68
C ALA A 131 -7.34 16.65 3.56
N ALA A 132 -7.13 15.45 3.04
CA ALA A 132 -8.02 14.87 2.03
C ALA A 132 -9.47 14.78 2.52
N TYR A 133 -10.44 14.96 1.62
CA TYR A 133 -11.87 14.97 1.91
C TYR A 133 -12.32 16.05 2.90
N SER A 134 -11.50 17.06 3.18
CA SER A 134 -11.91 18.28 3.88
C SER A 134 -12.72 19.21 2.97
N GLY A 135 -13.20 20.33 3.52
CA GLY A 135 -13.95 21.32 2.77
C GLY A 135 -13.13 21.98 1.66
N SER A 136 -13.83 22.61 0.73
CA SER A 136 -13.22 23.41 -0.34
C SER A 136 -13.56 24.86 -0.13
N THR A 137 -12.64 25.76 -0.53
CA THR A 137 -12.88 27.20 -0.64
C THR A 137 -13.11 27.60 -2.09
N GLY A 138 -13.54 28.84 -2.32
CA GLY A 138 -13.37 29.47 -3.63
C GLY A 138 -11.89 29.80 -3.92
N PRO A 139 -11.56 30.29 -5.14
CA PRO A 139 -10.19 30.63 -5.53
C PRO A 139 -9.57 31.73 -4.65
N GLU A 140 -10.39 32.61 -4.09
CA GLU A 140 -9.94 33.69 -3.19
C GLU A 140 -9.62 33.20 -1.78
N GLY A 141 -9.97 31.97 -1.47
CA GLY A 141 -9.80 31.39 -0.14
C GLY A 141 -10.85 31.86 0.87
N LEU A 142 -10.64 31.49 2.13
CA LEU A 142 -11.50 31.82 3.27
C LEU A 142 -10.65 32.50 4.34
N THR A 143 -11.04 33.71 4.73
CA THR A 143 -10.39 34.50 5.78
C THR A 143 -11.22 34.54 7.05
N ALA A 144 -10.63 34.14 8.17
CA ALA A 144 -11.26 34.23 9.49
C ALA A 144 -10.21 34.39 10.60
N GLU A 145 -10.69 34.79 11.79
CA GLU A 145 -9.88 34.85 13.00
C GLU A 145 -9.44 33.44 13.40
N MET A 146 -8.19 33.29 13.82
CA MET A 146 -7.64 32.04 14.31
C MET A 146 -7.90 31.84 15.80
N VAL A 147 -8.16 30.60 16.20
CA VAL A 147 -8.26 30.18 17.60
C VAL A 147 -7.39 28.95 17.82
N LEU A 148 -6.47 29.02 18.77
CA LEU A 148 -5.69 27.84 19.18
C LEU A 148 -6.58 26.90 19.98
N TYR A 149 -6.77 25.67 19.47
CA TYR A 149 -7.54 24.65 20.15
C TYR A 149 -6.78 24.02 21.31
N THR A 150 -7.50 23.88 22.42
CA THR A 150 -7.10 23.06 23.57
C THR A 150 -8.28 22.18 23.98
N PRO A 151 -8.08 21.07 24.71
CA PRO A 151 -9.19 20.24 25.21
C PRO A 151 -10.22 21.00 26.08
N LYS A 152 -9.82 22.16 26.61
CA LYS A 152 -10.68 23.03 27.42
C LYS A 152 -11.47 24.07 26.59
N THR A 153 -11.17 24.20 25.29
CA THR A 153 -11.82 25.19 24.41
C THR A 153 -13.29 24.78 24.14
N PRO A 154 -14.27 25.63 24.49
CA PRO A 154 -15.68 25.33 24.22
C PRO A 154 -15.93 25.25 22.71
N LEU A 155 -16.57 24.18 22.24
CA LEU A 155 -16.83 23.99 20.80
C LEU A 155 -17.66 25.14 20.18
N ALA A 156 -18.59 25.71 20.93
CA ALA A 156 -19.42 26.83 20.47
C ALA A 156 -18.61 28.09 20.14
N SER A 157 -17.48 28.32 20.84
CA SER A 157 -16.61 29.48 20.57
C SER A 157 -15.80 29.37 19.28
N LEU A 158 -15.79 28.20 18.64
CA LEU A 158 -15.05 27.93 17.42
C LEU A 158 -15.86 28.20 16.12
N LYS A 159 -17.17 28.45 16.27
CA LYS A 159 -18.06 28.71 15.12
C LYS A 159 -17.54 29.88 14.28
N GLY A 160 -17.37 29.64 12.98
CA GLY A 160 -16.91 30.67 12.04
C GLY A 160 -15.42 31.06 12.19
N LYS A 161 -14.64 30.37 13.02
CA LYS A 161 -13.21 30.61 13.22
C LYS A 161 -12.37 29.59 12.43
N ILE A 162 -11.13 29.94 12.15
CA ILE A 162 -10.09 28.99 11.73
C ILE A 162 -9.45 28.40 13.00
N VAL A 163 -9.62 27.11 13.17
CA VAL A 163 -9.12 26.41 14.37
C VAL A 163 -7.73 25.87 14.12
N VAL A 164 -6.78 26.30 14.94
CA VAL A 164 -5.39 25.84 14.86
C VAL A 164 -5.18 24.71 15.87
N PHE A 165 -4.74 23.58 15.37
CA PHE A 165 -4.41 22.40 16.17
C PHE A 165 -2.90 22.20 16.19
N ARG A 166 -2.39 21.60 17.25
CA ARG A 166 -1.02 21.13 17.34
C ARG A 166 -1.03 19.64 17.62
N THR A 167 -0.34 18.86 16.78
CA THR A 167 -0.09 17.46 17.11
C THR A 167 1.01 17.33 18.14
N MET A 168 0.89 16.33 18.98
CA MET A 168 1.90 15.99 19.97
C MET A 168 2.71 14.81 19.47
N PRO A 169 4.02 14.80 19.70
CA PRO A 169 4.84 13.63 19.43
C PRO A 169 4.33 12.45 20.25
N HIS A 170 4.73 11.27 19.84
CA HIS A 170 4.44 10.06 20.60
C HIS A 170 4.90 10.23 22.06
N PRO A 171 4.06 9.94 23.06
CA PRO A 171 4.47 10.05 24.45
C PRO A 171 5.64 9.10 24.73
N LYS A 172 6.67 9.60 25.40
CA LYS A 172 7.83 8.81 25.84
C LYS A 172 7.42 7.69 26.79
N PRO A 173 8.29 6.75 27.11
CA PRO A 173 8.00 5.39 27.55
C PRO A 173 6.85 5.32 28.52
N PRO A 174 5.89 4.68 28.51
CA PRO A 174 5.57 3.30 28.81
C PRO A 174 5.19 2.49 27.57
N LEU A 175 5.23 3.13 26.40
CA LEU A 175 4.95 2.42 25.16
C LEU A 175 6.09 1.50 24.75
N ASP A 176 7.34 1.83 25.09
CA ASP A 176 8.49 0.94 24.85
C ASP A 176 8.31 -0.39 25.55
N GLU A 177 7.92 -0.41 26.82
CA GLU A 177 7.66 -1.66 27.55
C GLU A 177 6.48 -2.44 26.98
N LYS A 178 5.45 -1.75 26.53
CA LYS A 178 4.30 -2.41 25.90
C LYS A 178 4.65 -2.94 24.51
N TYR A 179 5.41 -2.18 23.72
CA TYR A 179 5.88 -2.63 22.41
C TYR A 179 7.00 -3.64 22.53
N LYS A 180 7.91 -3.49 23.48
CA LYS A 180 8.92 -4.49 23.78
C LYS A 180 8.26 -5.84 24.12
N LYS A 181 7.21 -5.84 24.95
CA LYS A 181 6.38 -7.03 25.16
C LYS A 181 5.70 -7.53 23.88
N TRP A 182 5.30 -6.65 23.00
CA TRP A 182 4.65 -7.00 21.74
C TRP A 182 5.59 -7.64 20.74
N PHE A 183 6.80 -7.12 20.67
CA PHE A 183 7.81 -7.53 19.70
C PHE A 183 8.68 -8.69 20.22
N THR A 184 8.78 -8.85 21.52
CA THR A 184 9.48 -9.98 22.17
C THR A 184 8.55 -11.10 22.61
N LEU A 185 7.30 -11.02 22.19
CA LEU A 185 6.31 -12.01 22.54
C LEU A 185 6.71 -13.39 22.06
N ASN A 186 6.98 -14.25 23.02
CA ASN A 186 7.22 -15.66 22.82
C ASN A 186 8.52 -16.05 22.12
N ASP A 187 9.56 -15.23 22.16
CA ASP A 187 10.89 -15.52 21.58
C ASP A 187 10.90 -15.84 20.08
N TYR A 188 9.89 -15.39 19.33
CA TYR A 188 9.75 -15.68 17.90
C TYR A 188 10.24 -14.57 16.99
N GLU A 189 11.11 -13.72 17.48
CA GLU A 189 11.79 -12.76 16.64
C GLU A 189 12.79 -13.50 15.76
N TYR A 190 12.67 -13.32 14.46
CA TYR A 190 13.82 -13.53 13.61
C TYR A 190 14.76 -12.34 13.75
N ARG A 191 16.00 -12.62 14.12
CA ARG A 191 17.07 -11.63 14.14
C ARG A 191 18.09 -12.00 13.08
N ASN A 192 18.35 -11.13 12.13
CA ASN A 192 19.65 -11.10 11.53
C ASN A 192 20.61 -10.51 12.59
N GLU A 193 21.76 -11.12 12.85
CA GLU A 193 22.69 -10.73 13.92
C GLU A 193 23.08 -9.24 13.87
N ALA A 194 23.11 -8.66 12.68
CA ALA A 194 23.43 -7.24 12.48
C ALA A 194 22.22 -6.30 12.64
N ASP A 195 20.98 -6.80 12.58
CA ASP A 195 19.77 -6.00 12.38
C ASP A 195 18.66 -6.34 13.37
N SER A 196 19.00 -6.62 14.62
CA SER A 196 18.00 -6.98 15.63
C SER A 196 16.92 -5.93 15.77
N PHE A 197 15.70 -6.28 15.41
CA PHE A 197 14.55 -5.37 15.44
C PHE A 197 14.21 -4.89 16.88
N PRO A 198 14.28 -5.70 17.93
CA PRO A 198 14.11 -5.23 19.29
C PRO A 198 15.16 -4.20 19.70
N GLU A 199 16.40 -4.33 19.23
CA GLU A 199 17.43 -3.32 19.49
C GLU A 199 17.08 -2.00 18.80
N LEU A 200 16.50 -2.03 17.62
CA LEU A 200 16.01 -0.82 16.97
C LEU A 200 14.95 -0.11 17.81
N PHE A 201 14.01 -0.85 18.40
CA PHE A 201 12.99 -0.27 19.27
C PHE A 201 13.47 0.06 20.69
N THR A 202 14.50 -0.59 21.19
CA THR A 202 15.06 -0.35 22.53
C THR A 202 16.12 0.74 22.54
N GLN A 203 16.89 0.90 21.46
CA GLN A 203 17.98 1.87 21.35
C GLN A 203 17.51 3.20 20.74
N VAL A 204 16.47 3.18 19.91
CA VAL A 204 15.89 4.39 19.34
C VAL A 204 14.70 4.78 20.20
N PRO A 205 14.76 5.93 20.92
CA PRO A 205 13.60 6.41 21.63
C PRO A 205 12.38 6.46 20.70
N PRO A 206 11.15 6.14 21.16
CA PRO A 206 9.95 6.17 20.34
C PRO A 206 9.71 7.49 19.63
N SER A 207 10.24 8.58 20.20
CA SER A 207 10.24 9.91 19.57
C SER A 207 11.13 10.00 18.33
N GLN A 208 12.01 9.03 18.11
CA GLN A 208 12.88 8.90 16.94
C GLN A 208 12.51 7.69 16.08
N SER A 209 11.68 6.79 16.58
CA SER A 209 11.05 5.73 15.81
C SER A 209 10.03 6.36 14.88
N VAL A 210 10.40 6.45 13.62
CA VAL A 210 9.76 7.30 12.62
C VAL A 210 8.30 6.93 12.37
N SER A 211 7.96 5.65 12.34
CA SER A 211 6.62 5.20 12.00
C SER A 211 5.58 5.47 13.08
N TYR A 212 5.95 5.25 14.33
CA TYR A 212 5.04 5.49 15.45
C TYR A 212 4.70 6.96 15.58
N ASP A 213 5.68 7.82 15.38
CA ASP A 213 5.47 9.24 15.51
C ASP A 213 4.59 9.79 14.38
N VAL A 214 4.80 9.35 13.13
CA VAL A 214 3.93 9.73 12.00
C VAL A 214 2.52 9.21 12.25
N TRP A 215 2.36 7.92 12.49
CA TRP A 215 1.05 7.32 12.70
C TRP A 215 0.33 7.86 13.93
N TRP A 216 1.07 8.08 15.02
CA TRP A 216 0.55 8.72 16.22
C TRP A 216 0.04 10.13 15.96
N GLN A 217 0.80 10.94 15.23
CA GLN A 217 0.38 12.29 14.88
C GLN A 217 -0.78 12.28 13.88
N LEU A 218 -0.76 11.41 12.88
CA LEU A 218 -1.88 11.23 11.95
C LEU A 218 -3.17 10.80 12.67
N ARG A 219 -3.11 9.91 13.63
CA ARG A 219 -4.29 9.53 14.43
C ARG A 219 -4.93 10.70 15.16
N GLN A 220 -4.16 11.72 15.53
CA GLN A 220 -4.72 12.91 16.16
C GLN A 220 -5.61 13.71 15.21
N THR A 221 -5.46 13.56 13.89
CA THR A 221 -6.35 14.18 12.90
C THR A 221 -7.80 13.68 13.01
N VAL A 222 -8.03 12.51 13.59
CA VAL A 222 -9.39 12.02 13.91
C VAL A 222 -10.08 12.95 14.91
N MET A 223 -9.35 13.44 15.91
CA MET A 223 -9.87 14.43 16.85
C MET A 223 -10.11 15.77 16.15
N VAL A 224 -9.17 16.23 15.30
CA VAL A 224 -9.32 17.45 14.48
C VAL A 224 -10.62 17.37 13.67
N TYR A 225 -10.85 16.29 12.94
CA TYR A 225 -12.08 16.04 12.19
C TYR A 225 -13.34 16.16 13.06
N LYS A 226 -13.32 15.52 14.25
CA LYS A 226 -14.47 15.55 15.16
C LYS A 226 -14.78 16.97 15.66
N VAL A 227 -13.75 17.73 15.97
CA VAL A 227 -13.88 19.12 16.43
C VAL A 227 -14.40 20.02 15.30
N LEU A 228 -13.76 20.00 14.13
CA LEU A 228 -14.16 20.84 12.99
C LEU A 228 -15.60 20.54 12.56
N ARG A 229 -15.99 19.28 12.51
CA ARG A 229 -17.36 18.88 12.15
C ARG A 229 -18.41 19.34 13.16
N LYS A 230 -18.11 19.27 14.48
CA LYS A 230 -19.07 19.59 15.54
C LYS A 230 -19.19 21.09 15.82
N SER A 231 -18.09 21.85 15.65
CA SER A 231 -18.03 23.26 16.04
C SER A 231 -18.53 24.22 14.97
N GLN A 232 -18.81 23.79 13.76
CA GLN A 232 -19.09 24.64 12.62
C GLN A 232 -17.96 25.66 12.36
N ALA A 233 -16.69 25.23 12.59
CA ALA A 233 -15.52 26.04 12.30
C ALA A 233 -15.46 26.38 10.81
N ALA A 234 -14.92 27.55 10.48
CA ALA A 234 -14.75 28.00 9.10
C ALA A 234 -13.64 27.22 8.38
N GLY A 235 -12.59 26.82 9.11
CA GLY A 235 -11.47 26.04 8.59
C GLY A 235 -10.60 25.46 9.70
N GLY A 236 -9.59 24.68 9.31
CA GLY A 236 -8.61 24.09 10.21
C GLY A 236 -7.18 24.27 9.72
N ILE A 237 -6.24 24.38 10.63
CA ILE A 237 -4.80 24.31 10.38
C ILE A 237 -4.24 23.32 11.39
N VAL A 238 -3.54 22.30 10.93
CA VAL A 238 -2.88 21.32 11.81
C VAL A 238 -1.38 21.54 11.74
N VAL A 239 -0.79 21.97 12.84
CA VAL A 239 0.66 22.08 12.98
C VAL A 239 1.20 20.76 13.48
N PHE A 240 1.89 20.03 12.61
CA PHE A 240 2.53 18.77 12.96
C PHE A 240 3.88 18.99 13.62
N ASN A 241 4.23 18.13 14.56
CA ASN A 241 5.57 18.13 15.15
C ASN A 241 6.55 17.36 14.27
N MET A 242 6.64 17.75 13.01
CA MET A 242 7.51 17.18 11.97
C MET A 242 8.18 18.28 11.18
N GLY A 243 9.35 18.01 10.60
CA GLY A 243 9.99 18.88 9.62
C GLY A 243 9.20 18.92 8.31
N TYR A 244 9.45 19.96 7.51
CA TYR A 244 8.75 20.15 6.25
C TYR A 244 8.93 18.96 5.29
N ASP A 245 10.15 18.47 5.11
CA ASP A 245 10.45 17.40 4.14
C ASP A 245 9.70 16.10 4.46
N ARG A 246 9.59 15.77 5.76
CA ARG A 246 8.85 14.60 6.22
C ARG A 246 7.32 14.77 6.09
N LEU A 247 6.83 16.00 6.27
CA LEU A 247 5.40 16.30 6.21
C LEU A 247 4.90 16.55 4.78
N SER A 248 5.79 16.94 3.88
CA SER A 248 5.45 17.30 2.50
C SER A 248 4.78 16.14 1.78
N GLY A 249 3.63 16.41 1.18
CA GLY A 249 2.84 15.41 0.48
C GLY A 249 2.24 14.32 1.37
N LEU A 250 2.30 14.46 2.71
CA LEU A 250 1.77 13.47 3.65
C LEU A 250 0.25 13.40 3.54
N TYR A 251 -0.24 12.26 3.06
CA TYR A 251 -1.67 12.04 2.90
C TYR A 251 -2.36 11.77 4.23
N SER A 252 -3.61 12.20 4.35
CA SER A 252 -4.41 12.00 5.57
C SER A 252 -4.78 10.51 5.74
N PHE A 253 -4.08 9.83 6.62
CA PHE A 253 -4.44 8.48 7.03
C PHE A 253 -4.68 8.42 8.56
N PRO A 254 -5.71 7.74 9.04
CA PRO A 254 -6.78 7.07 8.28
C PRO A 254 -7.66 8.06 7.52
N VAL A 255 -8.06 7.71 6.30
CA VAL A 255 -8.89 8.59 5.46
C VAL A 255 -10.27 8.74 6.09
N LEU A 256 -10.61 9.98 6.42
CA LEU A 256 -11.84 10.30 7.13
C LEU A 256 -13.00 10.56 6.15
N PRO A 257 -14.24 10.41 6.59
CA PRO A 257 -15.39 10.84 5.79
C PRO A 257 -15.32 12.33 5.45
N GLN A 258 -15.90 12.72 4.32
CA GLN A 258 -15.92 14.11 3.90
C GLN A 258 -16.58 15.04 4.94
N TYR A 259 -16.01 16.24 5.11
CA TYR A 259 -16.50 17.31 6.01
C TYR A 259 -16.30 18.69 5.38
N ASN A 260 -16.98 19.72 5.91
CA ASN A 260 -17.11 20.99 5.22
C ASN A 260 -15.98 22.01 5.49
N ALA A 261 -15.21 21.86 6.57
CA ALA A 261 -14.15 22.81 6.90
C ALA A 261 -12.88 22.51 6.10
N PRO A 262 -12.36 23.41 5.24
CA PRO A 262 -11.06 23.25 4.61
C PRO A 262 -9.97 23.13 5.65
N ASN A 263 -8.98 22.24 5.44
CA ASN A 263 -7.97 21.95 6.44
C ASN A 263 -6.60 21.73 5.79
N LEU A 264 -5.58 22.45 6.29
CA LEU A 264 -4.21 22.40 5.80
C LEU A 264 -3.25 21.89 6.89
N TYR A 265 -2.15 21.27 6.44
CA TYR A 265 -1.06 20.78 7.27
C TYR A 265 0.16 21.67 7.16
N VAL A 266 0.76 21.97 8.29
CA VAL A 266 1.94 22.84 8.41
C VAL A 266 2.98 22.16 9.29
N ASP A 267 4.24 22.24 8.88
CA ASP A 267 5.38 21.72 9.64
C ASP A 267 5.62 22.50 10.95
N ARG A 268 6.49 21.97 11.82
CA ARG A 268 6.77 22.61 13.13
C ARG A 268 7.42 23.99 13.02
N VAL A 269 8.21 24.24 11.97
CA VAL A 269 8.92 25.52 11.81
C VAL A 269 7.97 26.60 11.31
N SER A 270 7.33 26.37 10.17
CA SER A 270 6.31 27.27 9.62
C SER A 270 5.13 27.44 10.58
N GLY A 271 4.77 26.38 11.28
CA GLY A 271 3.70 26.34 12.26
C GLY A 271 3.95 27.14 13.53
N ALA A 272 5.20 27.40 13.89
CA ALA A 272 5.52 28.23 15.06
C ALA A 272 4.92 29.64 14.94
N LYS A 273 4.98 30.25 13.73
CA LYS A 273 4.31 31.52 13.45
C LYS A 273 2.79 31.39 13.57
N VAL A 274 2.20 30.37 12.98
CA VAL A 274 0.74 30.13 13.00
C VAL A 274 0.24 29.97 14.44
N LEU A 275 0.94 29.23 15.28
CA LEU A 275 0.62 29.05 16.69
C LEU A 275 0.69 30.37 17.49
N LYS A 276 1.70 31.22 17.22
CA LYS A 276 1.84 32.54 17.81
C LYS A 276 0.69 33.46 17.44
N ASP A 277 0.37 33.50 16.14
CA ASP A 277 -0.68 34.36 15.60
C ASP A 277 -2.09 33.90 16.08
N ALA A 278 -2.32 32.59 16.17
CA ALA A 278 -3.56 32.04 16.72
C ALA A 278 -3.77 32.37 18.21
N LYS A 279 -2.70 32.36 19.02
CA LYS A 279 -2.75 32.81 20.44
C LYS A 279 -3.11 34.28 20.55
N ALA A 280 -2.73 35.08 19.56
CA ALA A 280 -3.02 36.51 19.50
C ALA A 280 -4.37 36.85 18.82
N GLY A 281 -5.16 35.86 18.43
CA GLY A 281 -6.44 36.06 17.75
C GLY A 281 -6.33 36.68 16.34
N LYS A 282 -5.17 36.56 15.70
CA LYS A 282 -4.94 37.08 14.35
C LYS A 282 -5.76 36.34 13.30
N LYS A 283 -5.90 36.90 12.11
CA LYS A 283 -6.61 36.27 10.99
C LYS A 283 -5.67 35.41 10.16
N ALA A 284 -6.22 34.36 9.58
CA ALA A 284 -5.58 33.62 8.49
C ALA A 284 -6.49 33.51 7.28
N THR A 285 -5.89 33.32 6.10
CA THR A 285 -6.59 32.96 4.87
C THR A 285 -6.16 31.57 4.45
N ILE A 286 -7.09 30.65 4.39
CA ILE A 286 -6.93 29.30 3.83
C ILE A 286 -7.50 29.31 2.42
N LYS A 287 -6.70 28.91 1.43
CA LYS A 287 -7.17 28.50 0.11
C LYS A 287 -7.06 27.00 0.02
N LEU A 288 -8.12 26.32 -0.36
CA LEU A 288 -8.13 24.90 -0.71
C LEU A 288 -9.24 24.69 -1.73
N VAL A 289 -8.87 24.74 -3.01
CA VAL A 289 -9.80 24.55 -4.12
C VAL A 289 -9.83 23.08 -4.50
N ALA A 290 -10.91 22.42 -4.19
CA ALA A 290 -11.10 21.00 -4.46
C ALA A 290 -12.39 20.75 -5.25
N LYS A 291 -12.41 19.66 -6.00
CA LYS A 291 -13.56 19.17 -6.76
C LYS A 291 -14.07 17.88 -6.16
N VAL A 292 -15.38 17.67 -6.28
CA VAL A 292 -16.04 16.42 -5.92
C VAL A 292 -16.83 15.93 -7.12
N GLU A 293 -16.48 14.77 -7.65
CA GLU A 293 -17.08 14.22 -8.87
C GLU A 293 -17.40 12.72 -8.74
N PRO A 294 -18.46 12.25 -9.41
CA PRO A 294 -18.73 10.82 -9.52
C PRO A 294 -17.57 10.13 -10.25
N THR A 295 -17.03 9.07 -9.66
CA THR A 295 -15.89 8.35 -10.22
C THR A 295 -16.15 6.84 -10.10
N GLU A 296 -16.03 6.12 -11.22
CA GLU A 296 -16.07 4.65 -11.23
C GLU A 296 -14.75 4.09 -10.73
N THR A 297 -14.86 3.06 -9.92
CA THR A 297 -13.75 2.27 -9.38
C THR A 297 -14.16 0.81 -9.24
N TYR A 298 -13.22 -0.10 -8.90
CA TYR A 298 -13.52 -1.52 -8.75
C TYR A 298 -12.49 -2.26 -7.89
N GLN A 299 -12.92 -3.34 -7.25
CA GLN A 299 -12.03 -4.41 -6.79
C GLN A 299 -11.78 -5.38 -7.94
N LEU A 300 -10.55 -5.88 -8.06
CA LEU A 300 -10.20 -6.88 -9.06
C LEU A 300 -10.07 -8.24 -8.40
N ILE A 301 -10.78 -9.22 -8.95
CA ILE A 301 -10.76 -10.61 -8.53
C ILE A 301 -10.30 -11.45 -9.72
N GLY A 302 -9.45 -12.45 -9.47
CA GLY A 302 -9.00 -13.38 -10.49
C GLY A 302 -8.44 -14.65 -9.86
N TYR A 303 -8.21 -15.69 -10.66
CA TYR A 303 -7.78 -16.99 -10.16
C TYR A 303 -6.59 -17.52 -10.97
N LEU A 304 -5.51 -17.89 -10.30
CA LEU A 304 -4.50 -18.77 -10.88
C LEU A 304 -4.92 -20.22 -10.54
N PRO A 305 -5.42 -21.00 -11.50
CA PRO A 305 -6.03 -22.30 -11.24
C PRO A 305 -5.08 -23.27 -10.54
N GLY A 306 -5.56 -23.89 -9.47
CA GLY A 306 -4.96 -25.07 -8.86
C GLY A 306 -5.47 -26.35 -9.53
N ARG A 307 -4.99 -27.50 -9.03
CA ARG A 307 -5.35 -28.83 -9.56
C ARG A 307 -6.85 -29.06 -9.64
N ASP A 308 -7.58 -28.65 -8.61
CA ASP A 308 -9.01 -28.93 -8.46
C ASP A 308 -9.91 -27.75 -8.89
N TYR A 309 -9.33 -26.75 -9.62
CA TYR A 309 -10.06 -25.56 -10.03
C TYR A 309 -11.38 -25.88 -10.75
N GLY A 310 -12.44 -25.19 -10.32
CA GLY A 310 -13.78 -25.36 -10.88
C GLY A 310 -14.54 -26.61 -10.39
N THR A 311 -13.98 -27.37 -9.46
CA THR A 311 -14.64 -28.52 -8.83
C THR A 311 -15.14 -28.18 -7.42
N PRO A 312 -16.01 -29.00 -6.80
CA PRO A 312 -16.40 -28.81 -5.40
C PRO A 312 -15.24 -28.90 -4.38
N GLN A 313 -14.11 -29.48 -4.78
CA GLN A 313 -12.89 -29.66 -3.96
C GLN A 313 -11.90 -28.49 -4.09
N ASP A 314 -12.21 -27.49 -4.91
CA ASP A 314 -11.34 -26.34 -5.17
C ASP A 314 -11.16 -25.45 -3.93
N GLU A 315 -10.19 -25.79 -3.09
CA GLU A 315 -9.75 -24.95 -1.97
C GLU A 315 -8.85 -23.80 -2.49
N LYS A 316 -8.96 -22.64 -1.85
CA LYS A 316 -8.29 -21.41 -2.30
C LYS A 316 -7.41 -20.80 -1.20
N VAL A 317 -6.20 -20.38 -1.58
CA VAL A 317 -5.40 -19.42 -0.81
C VAL A 317 -5.69 -18.04 -1.41
N ILE A 318 -6.25 -17.14 -0.60
CA ILE A 318 -6.50 -15.76 -1.04
C ILE A 318 -5.25 -14.91 -0.93
N LEU A 319 -4.89 -14.25 -2.01
CA LEU A 319 -3.82 -13.26 -2.10
C LEU A 319 -4.46 -11.86 -2.11
N THR A 320 -4.15 -11.03 -1.12
CA THR A 320 -4.78 -9.71 -0.99
C THR A 320 -3.78 -8.58 -0.86
N SER A 321 -4.10 -7.45 -1.49
CA SER A 321 -3.44 -6.17 -1.30
C SER A 321 -4.41 -5.05 -1.63
N HIS A 322 -4.11 -3.82 -1.18
CA HIS A 322 -4.80 -2.66 -1.72
C HIS A 322 -4.05 -2.09 -2.94
N THR A 323 -4.76 -1.30 -3.75
CA THR A 323 -4.25 -0.78 -5.03
C THR A 323 -4.30 0.74 -5.11
N ASP A 324 -4.64 1.40 -4.01
CA ASP A 324 -4.75 2.85 -3.91
C ASP A 324 -3.80 3.40 -2.85
N GLY A 325 -3.08 4.48 -3.20
CA GLY A 325 -2.11 5.08 -2.30
C GLY A 325 -1.43 6.34 -2.83
N PRO A 326 -0.78 7.13 -1.95
CA PRO A 326 -0.13 8.38 -2.32
C PRO A 326 1.26 8.20 -2.95
N ALA A 327 1.92 7.09 -2.74
CA ALA A 327 3.34 6.89 -3.05
C ALA A 327 3.60 5.63 -3.86
N VAL A 328 4.83 5.50 -4.39
CA VAL A 328 5.24 4.32 -5.16
C VAL A 328 5.18 3.03 -4.34
N LEU A 329 5.44 3.11 -3.03
CA LEU A 329 5.54 1.95 -2.14
C LEU A 329 4.27 1.69 -1.31
N GLN A 330 3.33 2.63 -1.25
CA GLN A 330 2.16 2.49 -0.38
C GLN A 330 1.28 1.29 -0.77
N ASP A 331 1.00 1.14 -2.04
CA ASP A 331 0.16 0.08 -2.59
C ASP A 331 0.95 -0.87 -3.50
N ASN A 332 2.28 -0.95 -3.33
CA ASN A 332 3.12 -1.85 -4.10
C ASN A 332 2.98 -3.33 -3.69
N GLY A 333 2.24 -3.61 -2.63
CA GLY A 333 1.85 -4.96 -2.30
C GLY A 333 1.17 -5.68 -3.47
N ALA A 334 0.44 -4.95 -4.33
CA ALA A 334 -0.10 -5.53 -5.56
C ALA A 334 1.01 -6.01 -6.53
N PHE A 335 2.16 -5.35 -6.59
CA PHE A 335 3.34 -5.88 -7.30
C PHE A 335 3.95 -7.10 -6.60
N GLY A 336 3.92 -7.13 -5.26
CA GLY A 336 4.26 -8.33 -4.50
C GLY A 336 3.39 -9.52 -4.90
N LEU A 337 2.06 -9.31 -5.01
CA LEU A 337 1.15 -10.34 -5.50
C LEU A 337 1.43 -10.75 -6.95
N LEU A 338 1.78 -9.80 -7.83
CA LEU A 338 2.21 -10.14 -9.20
C LEU A 338 3.46 -11.02 -9.19
N GLY A 339 4.45 -10.73 -8.33
CA GLY A 339 5.65 -11.55 -8.18
C GLY A 339 5.33 -12.97 -7.70
N ILE A 340 4.43 -13.11 -6.71
CA ILE A 340 3.96 -14.41 -6.20
C ILE A 340 3.22 -15.18 -7.30
N VAL A 341 2.27 -14.56 -7.98
CA VAL A 341 1.50 -15.20 -9.07
C VAL A 341 2.42 -15.57 -10.23
N GLY A 342 3.36 -14.68 -10.60
CA GLY A 342 4.38 -14.96 -11.62
C GLY A 342 5.20 -16.19 -11.26
N TYR A 343 5.65 -16.31 -10.00
CA TYR A 343 6.35 -17.49 -9.51
C TYR A 343 5.53 -18.76 -9.72
N PHE A 344 4.28 -18.79 -9.22
CA PHE A 344 3.43 -19.98 -9.33
C PHE A 344 2.94 -20.26 -10.75
N SER A 345 2.97 -19.29 -11.66
CA SER A 345 2.64 -19.51 -13.06
C SER A 345 3.60 -20.48 -13.78
N HIS A 346 4.84 -20.59 -13.29
CA HIS A 346 5.84 -21.55 -13.78
C HIS A 346 5.58 -22.99 -13.31
N ILE A 347 4.75 -23.18 -12.28
CA ILE A 347 4.37 -24.50 -11.79
C ILE A 347 3.11 -24.95 -12.53
N PRO A 348 3.08 -26.10 -13.23
CA PRO A 348 1.90 -26.57 -13.94
C PRO A 348 0.67 -26.69 -13.05
N GLN A 349 -0.52 -26.43 -13.59
CA GLN A 349 -1.77 -26.46 -12.84
C GLN A 349 -1.98 -27.77 -12.03
N PRO A 350 -1.71 -28.98 -12.56
CA PRO A 350 -1.88 -30.22 -11.80
C PRO A 350 -0.95 -30.33 -10.58
N GLU A 351 0.18 -29.61 -10.59
CA GLU A 351 1.15 -29.59 -9.50
C GLU A 351 0.88 -28.48 -8.46
N ARG A 352 -0.07 -27.58 -8.74
CA ARG A 352 -0.54 -26.58 -7.78
C ARG A 352 -1.66 -27.17 -6.92
N PRO A 353 -1.46 -27.48 -5.63
CA PRO A 353 -2.47 -28.17 -4.80
C PRO A 353 -3.74 -27.36 -4.59
N ARG A 354 -3.64 -26.04 -4.56
CA ARG A 354 -4.74 -25.10 -4.34
C ARG A 354 -4.75 -23.98 -5.38
N THR A 355 -5.91 -23.41 -5.63
CA THR A 355 -6.09 -22.22 -6.45
C THR A 355 -5.61 -20.99 -5.67
N LEU A 356 -4.88 -20.09 -6.34
CA LEU A 356 -4.61 -18.76 -5.80
C LEU A 356 -5.72 -17.80 -6.25
N MET A 357 -6.48 -17.28 -5.30
CA MET A 357 -7.51 -16.28 -5.53
C MET A 357 -6.94 -14.88 -5.27
N LEU A 358 -6.87 -14.06 -6.30
CA LEU A 358 -6.52 -12.65 -6.15
C LEU A 358 -7.72 -11.84 -5.68
N TYR A 359 -7.50 -11.00 -4.68
CA TYR A 359 -8.46 -10.02 -4.20
C TYR A 359 -7.73 -8.70 -3.98
N MET A 360 -7.81 -7.82 -4.97
CA MET A 360 -7.17 -6.51 -4.95
C MET A 360 -8.19 -5.44 -4.60
N ASP A 361 -8.05 -4.90 -3.40
CA ASP A 361 -8.94 -3.86 -2.87
C ASP A 361 -8.47 -2.45 -3.28
N ASN A 362 -9.38 -1.51 -3.30
CA ASN A 362 -9.09 -0.12 -3.67
C ASN A 362 -9.83 0.87 -2.76
N ARG A 363 -10.26 0.41 -1.57
CA ARG A 363 -11.04 1.22 -0.63
C ARG A 363 -10.20 1.83 0.49
N HIS A 364 -8.89 1.57 0.51
CA HIS A 364 -8.01 1.92 1.61
C HIS A 364 -7.84 3.44 1.77
N TYR A 365 -7.74 4.16 0.64
CA TYR A 365 -7.65 5.61 0.59
C TYR A 365 -8.95 6.32 0.16
N MET A 366 -10.08 5.62 0.22
CA MET A 366 -11.41 6.19 -0.01
C MET A 366 -12.00 6.82 1.28
N PRO A 367 -12.97 7.76 1.18
CA PRO A 367 -13.50 8.49 2.33
C PRO A 367 -14.22 7.56 3.32
N GLY A 368 -13.64 7.39 4.50
CA GLY A 368 -14.12 6.46 5.51
C GLY A 368 -13.63 5.03 5.34
N MET A 369 -12.72 4.81 4.40
CA MET A 369 -12.01 3.55 4.14
C MET A 369 -12.96 2.37 3.86
N GLU A 370 -12.49 1.16 3.95
CA GLU A 370 -13.22 -0.09 3.67
C GLU A 370 -14.57 -0.16 4.40
N ARG A 371 -14.61 0.39 5.61
CA ARG A 371 -15.84 0.37 6.44
C ARG A 371 -16.98 1.15 5.81
N ALA A 372 -16.71 2.31 5.22
CA ALA A 372 -17.73 3.12 4.57
C ALA A 372 -18.28 2.47 3.30
N PHE A 373 -17.50 1.60 2.68
CA PHE A 373 -17.82 0.89 1.44
C PHE A 373 -18.03 -0.62 1.64
N ALA A 374 -18.36 -1.06 2.85
CA ALA A 374 -18.55 -2.47 3.16
C ALA A 374 -19.62 -3.15 2.28
N LYS A 375 -20.70 -2.44 1.91
CA LYS A 375 -21.74 -2.94 1.00
C LYS A 375 -21.25 -3.14 -0.44
N GLN A 376 -20.16 -2.50 -0.82
CA GLN A 376 -19.55 -2.61 -2.16
C GLN A 376 -18.55 -3.74 -2.24
N ASP A 377 -18.17 -4.28 -1.09
CA ASP A 377 -17.21 -5.36 -1.00
C ASP A 377 -17.68 -6.61 -1.75
N TYR A 378 -16.73 -7.24 -2.48
CA TYR A 378 -16.98 -8.45 -3.25
C TYR A 378 -17.55 -9.58 -2.38
N PHE A 379 -16.98 -9.82 -1.20
CA PHE A 379 -17.43 -10.89 -0.31
C PHE A 379 -18.74 -10.58 0.42
N THR A 380 -19.10 -9.31 0.56
CA THR A 380 -20.43 -8.92 1.03
C THR A 380 -21.49 -9.24 -0.02
N LYS A 381 -21.17 -9.07 -1.30
CA LYS A 381 -22.08 -9.41 -2.41
C LYS A 381 -22.08 -10.90 -2.75
N ASN A 382 -20.96 -11.60 -2.47
CA ASN A 382 -20.74 -13.00 -2.81
C ASN A 382 -20.27 -13.81 -1.57
N PRO A 383 -21.12 -13.98 -0.53
CA PRO A 383 -20.69 -14.61 0.73
C PRO A 383 -20.27 -16.07 0.55
N GLU A 384 -20.81 -16.78 -0.44
CA GLU A 384 -20.46 -18.16 -0.74
C GLU A 384 -19.00 -18.33 -1.19
N ALA A 385 -18.42 -17.29 -1.82
CA ALA A 385 -17.02 -17.32 -2.27
C ALA A 385 -16.03 -17.51 -1.10
N LYS A 386 -16.42 -17.16 0.14
CA LYS A 386 -15.59 -17.36 1.32
C LYS A 386 -15.43 -18.83 1.71
N LYS A 387 -16.40 -19.69 1.39
CA LYS A 387 -16.46 -21.08 1.90
C LYS A 387 -15.30 -21.94 1.40
N SER A 388 -14.74 -21.62 0.26
CA SER A 388 -13.61 -22.34 -0.34
C SER A 388 -12.24 -21.73 0.01
N ILE A 389 -12.20 -20.63 0.78
CA ILE A 389 -10.95 -19.99 1.20
C ILE A 389 -10.47 -20.66 2.47
N VAL A 390 -9.25 -21.21 2.44
CA VAL A 390 -8.65 -21.95 3.56
C VAL A 390 -7.45 -21.23 4.18
N ALA A 391 -6.85 -20.27 3.49
CA ALA A 391 -5.72 -19.49 3.99
C ALA A 391 -5.62 -18.13 3.31
N LEU A 392 -4.85 -17.21 3.89
CA LEU A 392 -4.68 -15.84 3.40
C LEU A 392 -3.21 -15.41 3.36
N VAL A 393 -2.84 -14.72 2.30
CA VAL A 393 -1.57 -14.00 2.16
C VAL A 393 -1.86 -12.54 1.82
N ALA A 394 -1.31 -11.62 2.61
CA ALA A 394 -1.42 -10.18 2.37
C ALA A 394 -0.05 -9.56 2.15
N THR A 395 0.10 -8.70 1.16
CA THR A 395 1.35 -7.98 0.90
C THR A 395 1.13 -6.48 0.90
N GLU A 396 2.00 -5.76 1.63
CA GLU A 396 2.01 -4.31 1.72
C GLU A 396 3.45 -3.81 1.91
N HIS A 397 3.79 -2.65 1.35
CA HIS A 397 5.00 -1.87 1.65
C HIS A 397 6.31 -2.65 1.48
N LEU A 398 6.55 -3.21 0.29
CA LEU A 398 7.72 -4.04 0.01
C LEU A 398 8.91 -3.23 -0.56
N GLY A 399 10.14 -3.66 -0.26
CA GLY A 399 11.36 -3.11 -0.86
C GLY A 399 11.69 -1.70 -0.39
N GLN A 400 11.46 -1.35 0.87
CA GLN A 400 11.66 0.01 1.35
C GLN A 400 13.09 0.28 1.85
N ILE A 401 13.56 1.51 1.60
CA ILE A 401 14.76 2.08 2.21
C ILE A 401 14.34 2.88 3.44
N GLU A 402 15.11 2.78 4.53
CA GLU A 402 14.85 3.53 5.76
C GLU A 402 15.20 5.01 5.59
N PHE A 403 14.28 5.87 6.02
CA PHE A 403 14.48 7.31 6.12
C PHE A 403 14.33 7.76 7.57
N ARG A 404 15.12 8.74 7.98
CA ARG A 404 15.02 9.36 9.32
C ARG A 404 14.96 10.87 9.24
N GLU A 405 14.25 11.43 10.18
CA GLU A 405 14.22 12.87 10.37
C GLU A 405 15.43 13.30 11.22
N VAL A 406 16.29 14.16 10.64
CA VAL A 406 17.45 14.75 11.29
C VAL A 406 17.22 16.26 11.35
N GLY A 407 16.91 16.78 12.53
CA GLY A 407 16.47 18.17 12.66
C GLY A 407 15.15 18.43 11.92
N ASN A 408 15.21 19.09 10.77
CA ASN A 408 14.05 19.36 9.91
C ASN A 408 14.14 18.73 8.51
N THR A 409 15.23 18.01 8.23
CA THR A 409 15.41 17.26 6.98
C THR A 409 14.95 15.82 7.15
N TYR A 410 14.62 15.15 6.05
CA TYR A 410 14.21 13.75 6.03
C TYR A 410 15.08 13.01 5.04
N GLU A 411 15.99 12.18 5.55
CA GLU A 411 17.13 11.67 4.81
C GLU A 411 17.19 10.14 4.85
N PRO A 412 17.66 9.48 3.75
CA PRO A 412 17.91 8.05 3.76
C PRO A 412 19.06 7.71 4.74
N THR A 413 18.90 6.62 5.48
CA THR A 413 19.95 6.15 6.42
C THR A 413 21.00 5.28 5.74
N GLY A 414 20.75 4.83 4.51
CA GLY A 414 21.54 3.82 3.80
C GLY A 414 21.15 2.38 4.16
N GLU A 415 20.22 2.19 5.09
CA GLU A 415 19.71 0.90 5.53
C GLU A 415 18.35 0.58 4.90
N LEU A 416 17.96 -0.69 4.98
CA LEU A 416 16.60 -1.13 4.64
C LEU A 416 15.63 -0.69 5.75
N GLU A 417 14.39 -0.41 5.38
CA GLU A 417 13.37 -0.17 6.40
C GLU A 417 13.05 -1.45 7.17
N PRO A 418 12.96 -1.40 8.50
CA PRO A 418 12.44 -2.52 9.27
C PRO A 418 10.99 -2.84 8.87
N SER A 419 10.69 -4.13 8.76
CA SER A 419 9.36 -4.61 8.37
C SER A 419 8.81 -5.66 9.32
N PHE A 420 7.51 -5.92 9.22
CA PHE A 420 6.84 -6.99 9.91
C PHE A 420 6.43 -8.09 8.93
N LEU A 421 6.61 -9.34 9.37
CA LEU A 421 5.92 -10.50 8.84
C LEU A 421 4.93 -10.98 9.90
N TRP A 422 3.66 -10.68 9.69
CA TRP A 422 2.57 -11.07 10.58
C TRP A 422 2.09 -12.48 10.30
N THR A 423 1.77 -13.23 11.36
CA THR A 423 1.11 -14.53 11.26
C THR A 423 0.14 -14.74 12.44
N ARG A 424 -0.64 -15.82 12.39
CA ARG A 424 -1.46 -16.25 13.52
C ARG A 424 -0.56 -16.85 14.60
N ASN A 425 -1.05 -16.89 15.86
CA ASN A 425 -0.36 -17.52 16.98
C ASN A 425 -0.46 -19.04 16.90
N ASP A 426 0.19 -19.60 15.91
CA ASP A 426 0.29 -21.02 15.63
C ASP A 426 1.77 -21.38 15.40
N GLN A 427 2.28 -22.37 16.11
CA GLN A 427 3.71 -22.72 16.10
C GLN A 427 4.19 -23.13 14.71
N MET A 428 3.38 -23.90 13.97
CA MET A 428 3.75 -24.34 12.62
C MET A 428 3.87 -23.12 11.68
N LEU A 429 2.94 -22.17 11.76
CA LEU A 429 3.01 -20.96 10.94
C LEU A 429 4.19 -20.09 11.31
N ILE A 430 4.52 -19.97 12.60
CA ILE A 430 5.67 -19.20 13.10
C ILE A 430 6.98 -19.82 12.62
N ASP A 431 7.16 -21.13 12.78
CA ASP A 431 8.38 -21.84 12.35
C ASP A 431 8.61 -21.71 10.85
N LYS A 432 7.54 -21.80 10.04
CA LYS A 432 7.61 -21.61 8.60
C LYS A 432 7.92 -20.17 8.22
N ALA A 433 7.37 -19.18 8.93
CA ALA A 433 7.70 -17.77 8.73
C ALA A 433 9.19 -17.51 8.99
N ILE A 434 9.73 -17.99 10.11
CA ILE A 434 11.15 -17.86 10.46
C ILE A 434 12.02 -18.50 9.37
N LYS A 435 11.67 -19.74 8.97
CA LYS A 435 12.41 -20.46 7.94
C LYS A 435 12.39 -19.71 6.60
N ALA A 436 11.25 -19.21 6.16
CA ALA A 436 11.14 -18.48 4.88
C ALA A 436 11.97 -17.20 4.89
N VAL A 437 12.00 -16.47 6.00
CA VAL A 437 12.85 -15.29 6.19
C VAL A 437 14.33 -15.66 6.05
N GLN A 438 14.77 -16.75 6.70
CA GLN A 438 16.15 -17.24 6.65
C GLN A 438 16.54 -17.72 5.25
N ASP A 439 15.72 -18.59 4.65
CA ASP A 439 15.98 -19.18 3.34
C ASP A 439 16.13 -18.13 2.23
N ASN A 440 15.41 -17.01 2.34
CA ASN A 440 15.34 -15.97 1.30
C ASN A 440 16.09 -14.67 1.67
N ASN A 441 16.90 -14.69 2.73
CA ASN A 441 17.68 -13.53 3.17
C ASN A 441 16.84 -12.24 3.31
N TRP A 442 15.64 -12.36 3.87
CA TRP A 442 14.82 -11.20 4.20
C TRP A 442 15.39 -10.52 5.43
N ARG A 443 15.99 -9.37 5.24
CA ARG A 443 16.70 -8.61 6.27
C ARG A 443 15.78 -7.63 6.99
N ARG A 444 16.12 -7.32 8.24
CA ARG A 444 15.45 -6.32 9.08
C ARG A 444 13.93 -6.56 9.20
N VAL A 445 13.55 -7.81 9.40
CA VAL A 445 12.15 -8.22 9.56
C VAL A 445 11.91 -8.85 10.91
N MET A 446 10.75 -8.55 11.50
CA MET A 446 10.27 -9.22 12.71
C MET A 446 9.09 -10.10 12.36
N VAL A 447 9.18 -11.38 12.71
CA VAL A 447 8.04 -12.29 12.69
C VAL A 447 7.17 -12.00 13.90
N GLN A 448 5.95 -11.56 13.67
CA GLN A 448 5.00 -11.16 14.71
C GLN A 448 3.76 -12.03 14.66
N CYS A 449 3.45 -12.70 15.76
CA CYS A 449 2.23 -13.48 15.87
C CYS A 449 1.13 -12.73 16.62
N VAL A 450 -0.10 -12.85 16.13
CA VAL A 450 -1.29 -12.26 16.75
C VAL A 450 -2.44 -13.25 16.77
N GLU A 451 -3.31 -13.12 17.77
CA GLU A 451 -4.47 -13.97 17.88
C GLU A 451 -5.72 -13.18 18.31
N ARG A 452 -6.87 -13.77 18.11
CA ARG A 452 -8.14 -13.24 18.60
C ARG A 452 -8.15 -13.19 20.13
N PRO A 453 -8.82 -12.22 20.73
CA PRO A 453 -9.08 -12.21 22.16
C PRO A 453 -9.69 -13.54 22.62
N GLY A 454 -9.06 -14.16 23.64
CA GLY A 454 -9.55 -15.40 24.24
C GLY A 454 -9.21 -16.70 23.51
N LYS A 455 -8.51 -16.66 22.36
CA LYS A 455 -7.96 -17.84 21.70
C LYS A 455 -6.46 -17.97 21.98
N HIS A 456 -6.03 -19.18 22.26
CA HIS A 456 -4.62 -19.65 22.32
C HIS A 456 -3.65 -18.85 23.19
N GLY A 457 -4.13 -18.02 24.15
CA GLY A 457 -3.26 -17.33 25.10
C GLY A 457 -2.24 -16.35 24.50
N GLY A 458 -2.29 -16.14 23.20
CA GLY A 458 -1.38 -15.26 22.49
C GLY A 458 -1.63 -13.80 22.78
N PRO A 459 -0.70 -12.94 22.39
CA PRO A 459 -0.89 -11.52 22.55
C PRO A 459 -2.11 -11.09 21.78
N GLN A 460 -3.04 -10.53 22.50
CA GLN A 460 -4.18 -9.86 21.92
C GLN A 460 -3.66 -8.64 21.17
N GLY A 461 -3.25 -8.87 19.93
CA GLY A 461 -2.71 -7.86 19.07
C GLY A 461 -3.73 -7.39 18.07
N ILE A 462 -3.53 -6.17 17.62
CA ILE A 462 -4.12 -5.69 16.39
C ILE A 462 -3.16 -6.14 15.31
N TRP A 463 -3.64 -6.95 14.37
CA TRP A 463 -2.93 -7.15 13.13
C TRP A 463 -3.01 -5.83 12.35
N TYR A 464 -1.90 -5.16 12.18
CA TYR A 464 -1.83 -3.98 11.33
C TYR A 464 -1.75 -4.40 9.86
N GLY A 465 -2.43 -3.64 8.99
CA GLY A 465 -2.49 -3.94 7.57
C GLY A 465 -3.62 -4.89 7.17
N LEU A 466 -3.62 -5.31 5.92
CA LEU A 466 -4.72 -6.04 5.28
C LEU A 466 -4.88 -7.47 5.79
N GLY A 467 -3.82 -8.06 6.32
CA GLY A 467 -3.88 -9.38 6.93
C GLY A 467 -4.86 -9.51 8.11
N LYS A 468 -5.33 -8.38 8.67
CA LYS A 468 -6.37 -8.38 9.73
C LYS A 468 -7.63 -9.17 9.37
N ILE A 469 -7.94 -9.30 8.07
CA ILE A 469 -9.06 -10.10 7.57
C ILE A 469 -8.94 -11.57 8.00
N ALA A 470 -7.71 -12.10 8.11
CA ALA A 470 -7.48 -13.46 8.58
C ALA A 470 -7.97 -13.68 10.01
N LEU A 471 -7.84 -12.67 10.88
CA LEU A 471 -8.40 -12.75 12.24
C LEU A 471 -9.94 -12.77 12.21
N GLU A 472 -10.56 -11.98 11.33
CA GLU A 472 -12.01 -11.91 11.20
C GLU A 472 -12.61 -13.21 10.65
N TRP A 473 -11.90 -13.86 9.72
CA TRP A 473 -12.34 -15.08 9.05
C TRP A 473 -11.80 -16.37 9.68
N ASP A 474 -10.97 -16.25 10.68
CA ASP A 474 -10.32 -17.37 11.38
C ASP A 474 -9.45 -18.25 10.47
N LEU A 475 -8.65 -17.60 9.63
CA LEU A 475 -7.79 -18.27 8.64
C LEU A 475 -6.33 -18.32 9.11
N PRO A 476 -5.59 -19.40 8.80
CA PRO A 476 -4.14 -19.38 8.74
C PRO A 476 -3.69 -18.29 7.76
N ALA A 477 -2.66 -17.52 8.13
CA ALA A 477 -2.29 -16.38 7.29
C ALA A 477 -0.87 -15.88 7.50
N TYR A 478 -0.35 -15.22 6.46
CA TYR A 478 0.83 -14.39 6.51
C TYR A 478 0.54 -13.01 5.93
N GLY A 479 1.18 -11.98 6.48
CA GLY A 479 1.03 -10.63 5.96
C GLY A 479 2.26 -9.76 6.20
N THR A 480 2.62 -8.94 5.23
CA THR A 480 3.74 -7.99 5.35
C THR A 480 3.24 -6.61 5.73
N MET A 481 4.10 -5.83 6.36
CA MET A 481 3.87 -4.41 6.62
C MET A 481 5.20 -3.70 6.92
N GLY A 482 5.41 -2.50 6.35
CA GLY A 482 6.51 -1.62 6.74
C GLY A 482 6.27 -0.96 8.11
N THR A 483 7.32 -0.43 8.71
CA THR A 483 7.27 0.25 10.01
C THR A 483 7.31 1.76 9.91
N GLN A 484 7.91 2.30 8.86
CA GLN A 484 8.15 3.72 8.69
C GLN A 484 6.99 4.42 7.98
N GLY A 485 6.85 5.68 8.13
CA GLY A 485 5.74 6.41 7.54
C GLY A 485 6.05 7.07 6.19
N ALA A 486 7.22 6.83 5.59
CA ALA A 486 7.61 7.50 4.34
C ALA A 486 6.61 7.26 3.20
N TYR A 487 6.13 6.05 3.08
CA TYR A 487 5.17 5.63 2.07
C TYR A 487 3.78 6.29 2.18
N TRP A 488 3.48 7.01 3.26
CA TRP A 488 2.25 7.80 3.35
C TRP A 488 2.34 9.18 2.71
N ALA A 489 3.51 9.53 2.17
CA ALA A 489 3.72 10.81 1.51
C ALA A 489 3.99 10.62 0.02
N SER A 490 3.38 11.47 -0.83
CA SER A 490 3.63 11.49 -2.28
C SER A 490 5.07 11.87 -2.65
N THR A 491 5.86 12.28 -1.67
CA THR A 491 7.32 12.48 -1.79
C THR A 491 8.11 11.18 -1.82
N ALA A 492 7.54 10.06 -1.37
CA ALA A 492 8.19 8.76 -1.50
C ALA A 492 8.13 8.27 -2.95
N ARG A 493 9.24 8.45 -3.65
CA ARG A 493 9.41 8.16 -5.07
C ARG A 493 10.28 6.92 -5.27
N ILE A 494 10.65 6.65 -6.51
CA ILE A 494 11.43 5.45 -6.89
C ILE A 494 12.77 5.34 -6.15
N ASP A 495 13.36 6.43 -5.70
CA ASP A 495 14.59 6.48 -4.90
C ASP A 495 14.42 5.89 -3.48
N THR A 496 13.18 5.70 -3.02
CA THR A 496 12.86 5.01 -1.76
C THR A 496 12.76 3.50 -1.90
N PHE A 497 12.95 2.96 -3.11
CA PHE A 497 12.75 1.56 -3.45
C PHE A 497 14.06 0.78 -3.60
N ASN A 498 14.18 -0.34 -2.90
CA ASN A 498 15.25 -1.33 -3.05
C ASN A 498 14.71 -2.59 -3.75
N LYS A 499 15.11 -2.78 -4.99
CA LYS A 499 14.63 -3.86 -5.86
C LYS A 499 15.11 -5.26 -5.44
N GLU A 500 16.32 -5.36 -4.90
CA GLU A 500 16.88 -6.62 -4.41
C GLU A 500 16.13 -7.08 -3.16
N HIS A 501 15.85 -6.15 -2.24
CA HIS A 501 15.07 -6.45 -1.04
C HIS A 501 13.64 -6.86 -1.37
N PHE A 502 13.00 -6.16 -2.30
CA PHE A 502 11.67 -6.54 -2.80
C PHE A 502 11.63 -7.99 -3.30
N VAL A 503 12.65 -8.41 -4.07
CA VAL A 503 12.71 -9.80 -4.56
C VAL A 503 12.89 -10.80 -3.42
N SER A 504 13.70 -10.48 -2.39
CA SER A 504 13.83 -11.32 -1.20
C SER A 504 12.51 -11.48 -0.45
N GLU A 505 11.74 -10.39 -0.30
CA GLU A 505 10.42 -10.40 0.34
C GLU A 505 9.41 -11.21 -0.49
N VAL A 506 9.37 -11.02 -1.83
CA VAL A 506 8.51 -11.81 -2.72
C VAL A 506 8.89 -13.30 -2.68
N ALA A 507 10.16 -13.63 -2.62
CA ALA A 507 10.64 -15.00 -2.51
C ALA A 507 10.14 -15.66 -1.21
N ALA A 508 10.32 -14.99 -0.07
CA ALA A 508 9.84 -15.48 1.22
C ALA A 508 8.30 -15.65 1.23
N MET A 509 7.57 -14.67 0.70
CA MET A 509 6.10 -14.73 0.63
C MET A 509 5.62 -15.80 -0.37
N SER A 510 6.35 -16.07 -1.44
CA SER A 510 6.08 -17.19 -2.35
C SER A 510 6.29 -18.53 -1.66
N GLN A 511 7.38 -18.71 -0.90
CA GLN A 511 7.61 -19.92 -0.10
C GLN A 511 6.47 -20.14 0.90
N LEU A 512 6.07 -19.11 1.65
CA LEU A 512 4.96 -19.18 2.59
C LEU A 512 3.61 -19.47 1.92
N THR A 513 3.37 -18.92 0.73
CA THR A 513 2.20 -19.23 -0.08
C THR A 513 2.17 -20.72 -0.45
N GLY A 514 3.31 -21.27 -0.87
CA GLY A 514 3.44 -22.70 -1.18
C GLY A 514 3.23 -23.60 0.03
N GLU A 515 3.74 -23.19 1.20
CA GLU A 515 3.49 -23.88 2.48
C GLU A 515 1.99 -23.91 2.82
N LEU A 516 1.28 -22.79 2.62
CA LEU A 516 -0.18 -22.74 2.81
C LEU A 516 -0.93 -23.57 1.77
N MET A 517 -0.41 -23.71 0.53
CA MET A 517 -1.01 -24.57 -0.48
C MET A 517 -0.90 -26.07 -0.13
N LEU A 518 0.10 -26.48 0.64
CA LEU A 518 0.35 -27.87 1.04
C LEU A 518 -0.23 -28.23 2.40
N ALA A 519 -0.42 -27.25 3.28
CA ALA A 519 -0.84 -27.48 4.65
C ALA A 519 -2.22 -28.14 4.71
N ASP A 520 -2.38 -29.12 5.62
CA ASP A 520 -3.67 -29.67 6.01
C ASP A 520 -4.23 -28.80 7.15
N PHE A 521 -5.37 -28.15 6.90
CA PHE A 521 -6.06 -27.28 7.84
C PHE A 521 -7.31 -27.94 8.47
N LYS A 522 -7.47 -29.26 8.28
CA LYS A 522 -8.60 -30.03 8.85
C LYS A 522 -8.29 -30.54 10.26
#